data_c90fa17367da38d9ba9ab6da4e0b51e7
#
_entry.id   c90fa17367da38d9ba9ab6da4e0b51e7
#
_cell.length_a   1.000
_cell.length_b   1.000
_cell.length_c   1.000
_cell.angle_alpha   90.00
_cell.angle_beta   90.00
_cell.angle_gamma   90.00
#
_symmetry.space_group_name_H-M   'P 1'
#
loop_
_entity.id
_entity.type
_entity.pdbx_description
1 polymer ?
#
loop_
_entity_poly.entity_id
_entity_poly.type
_entity_poly.pdbx_seq_one_letter_code
_entity_poly.pdbx_strand_id
1 'polypeptide(L)'
;MTLLCRPAILSRCLPLCREIPNPRKGDPAMRKALKILLVLLLTVLVLAAAYVAYVFLAYYRIEDQQVLTVEGSVTETLRPGQTCRAISYNIGFGAYESDYSFFLDGGTQSWAWSEERLRENLDEIAALLQAENADFLLLQEVDVDATRTYHFDESAVLRAAFPDRACVYAQNYDSPFLLYPFTQPHGASRAGMLTFSRYAVSSSLRRSLPIEGGFRKFLDLDRCYSVCRLPVEGGKELVLYTLHLSAYSADGSISVEQLKLLLADMQAEYEKGNYSVAGGDFNKDLLGNSAQWFGAADREYTWAQPLPEDIFDGTGISLAAPLDEKNPVPSCRNADAPYHEGQYVLTVDGFLVSGNVTVEEAAVLDTGFAHSDHNPVSLTFTLNAG
;
A
#
# COMPACT_ATOMS: atom_id res chain seq x y z
N MET A 1 48.62 -112.66 -8.68
CA MET A 1 47.32 -112.89 -9.27
C MET A 1 46.68 -111.57 -9.53
N THR A 2 46.84 -111.05 -10.72
CA THR A 2 45.78 -110.74 -11.67
C THR A 2 44.67 -109.84 -11.15
N LEU A 3 44.34 -108.75 -11.62
CA LEU A 3 44.02 -108.11 -12.90
C LEU A 3 43.64 -106.66 -12.65
N LEU A 4 44.16 -105.72 -13.37
CA LEU A 4 43.61 -104.95 -14.45
C LEU A 4 42.26 -104.27 -14.13
N CYS A 5 42.18 -102.95 -14.16
CA CYS A 5 41.69 -102.20 -15.28
C CYS A 5 41.71 -100.66 -15.01
N ARG A 6 42.06 -99.94 -16.02
CA ARG A 6 42.05 -98.51 -16.35
C ARG A 6 40.64 -97.97 -16.47
N PRO A 7 40.48 -96.68 -16.87
CA PRO A 7 40.89 -95.34 -16.45
C PRO A 7 39.74 -94.33 -16.55
N ALA A 8 40.10 -93.06 -16.22
CA ALA A 8 39.57 -91.82 -16.77
C ALA A 8 38.15 -91.40 -16.51
N ILE A 9 37.98 -90.24 -15.97
CA ILE A 9 37.55 -89.08 -16.70
C ILE A 9 37.82 -87.85 -15.85
N LEU A 10 38.71 -86.97 -16.34
CA LEU A 10 38.85 -85.60 -15.91
C LEU A 10 37.55 -84.88 -16.38
N SER A 11 36.85 -84.29 -15.48
CA SER A 11 35.95 -83.21 -15.84
C SER A 11 36.32 -81.89 -15.16
N ARG A 12 36.57 -80.97 -16.00
CA ARG A 12 36.99 -79.59 -15.78
C ARG A 12 36.06 -78.88 -14.79
N CYS A 13 36.59 -78.47 -13.65
CA CYS A 13 36.08 -77.39 -12.90
C CYS A 13 36.72 -76.05 -13.38
N LEU A 14 36.07 -75.35 -14.27
CA LEU A 14 36.38 -73.96 -14.57
C LEU A 14 35.92 -73.09 -13.37
N PRO A 15 36.79 -72.25 -12.81
CA PRO A 15 36.33 -71.25 -11.88
C PRO A 15 35.61 -70.18 -12.67
N LEU A 16 34.35 -70.04 -12.45
CA LEU A 16 33.58 -68.83 -12.81
C LEU A 16 34.09 -67.66 -11.99
N CYS A 17 35.21 -67.09 -12.38
CA CYS A 17 35.53 -65.72 -11.99
C CYS A 17 34.47 -64.82 -12.67
N ARG A 18 33.40 -64.53 -11.96
CA ARG A 18 32.57 -63.37 -12.28
C ARG A 18 33.46 -62.15 -12.09
N GLU A 19 33.90 -61.57 -13.20
CA GLU A 19 34.42 -60.20 -13.22
C GLU A 19 33.34 -59.30 -12.62
N ILE A 20 33.63 -58.75 -11.45
CA ILE A 20 32.88 -57.67 -10.86
C ILE A 20 32.99 -56.51 -11.88
N PRO A 21 31.90 -56.01 -12.48
CA PRO A 21 31.99 -54.94 -13.45
C PRO A 21 32.61 -53.72 -12.73
N ASN A 22 33.78 -53.34 -13.17
CA ASN A 22 34.46 -52.15 -12.74
C ASN A 22 33.46 -50.97 -12.91
N PRO A 23 33.19 -50.16 -11.86
CA PRO A 23 32.24 -49.06 -11.97
C PRO A 23 32.66 -48.20 -13.16
N ARG A 24 31.87 -48.23 -14.23
CA ARG A 24 32.12 -47.51 -15.49
C ARG A 24 32.53 -46.09 -15.13
N LYS A 25 33.72 -45.67 -15.45
CA LYS A 25 34.14 -44.27 -15.44
C LYS A 25 33.11 -43.54 -16.28
N GLY A 26 32.19 -42.75 -15.63
CA GLY A 26 31.09 -42.13 -16.30
C GLY A 26 31.53 -41.38 -17.54
N ASP A 27 30.71 -41.45 -18.59
CA ASP A 27 30.92 -40.85 -19.90
C ASP A 27 31.55 -39.45 -19.77
N PRO A 28 32.68 -39.17 -20.43
CA PRO A 28 33.30 -37.84 -20.41
C PRO A 28 32.36 -36.72 -20.78
N ALA A 29 31.41 -36.97 -21.70
CA ALA A 29 30.36 -36.02 -22.10
C ALA A 29 29.37 -35.74 -20.93
N MET A 30 28.98 -36.79 -20.20
CA MET A 30 28.12 -36.67 -19.03
C MET A 30 28.78 -35.88 -17.88
N ARG A 31 30.09 -36.12 -17.65
CA ARG A 31 30.87 -35.37 -16.65
C ARG A 31 31.02 -33.91 -17.03
N LYS A 32 31.22 -33.61 -18.33
CA LYS A 32 31.26 -32.23 -18.84
C LYS A 32 29.92 -31.54 -18.68
N ALA A 33 28.80 -32.21 -19.04
CA ALA A 33 27.44 -31.69 -18.84
C ALA A 33 27.15 -31.42 -17.36
N LEU A 34 27.49 -32.33 -16.46
CA LEU A 34 27.32 -32.15 -15.03
C LEU A 34 28.13 -30.97 -14.47
N LYS A 35 29.38 -30.78 -14.95
CA LYS A 35 30.17 -29.59 -14.56
C LYS A 35 29.55 -28.30 -15.05
N ILE A 36 29.03 -28.24 -16.29
CA ILE A 36 28.34 -27.09 -16.83
C ILE A 36 27.10 -26.78 -15.98
N LEU A 37 26.30 -27.81 -15.69
CA LEU A 37 25.09 -27.65 -14.86
C LEU A 37 25.44 -27.15 -13.45
N LEU A 38 26.52 -27.68 -12.83
CA LEU A 38 26.99 -27.23 -11.52
C LEU A 38 27.45 -25.77 -11.56
N VAL A 39 28.19 -25.36 -12.59
CA VAL A 39 28.61 -23.97 -12.78
C VAL A 39 27.40 -23.05 -12.93
N LEU A 40 26.45 -23.44 -13.75
CA LEU A 40 25.20 -22.67 -13.92
C LEU A 40 24.41 -22.53 -12.61
N LEU A 41 24.28 -23.63 -11.87
CA LEU A 41 23.62 -23.60 -10.56
C LEU A 41 24.37 -22.69 -9.56
N LEU A 42 25.69 -22.79 -9.49
CA LEU A 42 26.51 -21.92 -8.63
C LEU A 42 26.38 -20.45 -9.05
N THR A 43 26.36 -20.17 -10.35
CA THR A 43 26.15 -18.80 -10.86
C THR A 43 24.80 -18.25 -10.41
N VAL A 44 23.72 -19.03 -10.56
CA VAL A 44 22.37 -18.63 -10.10
C VAL A 44 22.36 -18.39 -8.59
N LEU A 45 22.97 -19.26 -7.81
CA LEU A 45 23.06 -19.09 -6.35
C LEU A 45 23.83 -17.82 -5.96
N VAL A 46 24.97 -17.53 -6.65
CA VAL A 46 25.74 -16.31 -6.41
C VAL A 46 24.93 -15.06 -6.76
N LEU A 47 24.21 -15.07 -7.88
CA LEU A 47 23.36 -13.95 -8.28
C LEU A 47 22.21 -13.75 -7.30
N ALA A 48 21.57 -14.83 -6.85
CA ALA A 48 20.51 -14.77 -5.85
C ALA A 48 21.04 -14.21 -4.51
N ALA A 49 22.21 -14.69 -4.06
CA ALA A 49 22.84 -14.17 -2.84
C ALA A 49 23.23 -12.69 -2.98
N ALA A 50 23.73 -12.28 -4.14
CA ALA A 50 24.06 -10.88 -4.42
C ALA A 50 22.81 -9.99 -4.42
N TYR A 51 21.70 -10.47 -4.99
CA TYR A 51 20.43 -9.76 -4.96
C TYR A 51 19.89 -9.62 -3.54
N VAL A 52 19.90 -10.70 -2.75
CA VAL A 52 19.51 -10.64 -1.33
C VAL A 52 20.38 -9.63 -0.58
N ALA A 53 21.71 -9.69 -0.77
CA ALA A 53 22.63 -8.73 -0.16
C ALA A 53 22.31 -7.28 -0.59
N TYR A 54 21.99 -7.07 -1.88
CA TYR A 54 21.56 -5.77 -2.37
C TYR A 54 20.29 -5.27 -1.65
N VAL A 55 19.26 -6.09 -1.51
CA VAL A 55 18.00 -5.71 -0.81
C VAL A 55 18.30 -5.33 0.64
N PHE A 56 19.16 -6.09 1.33
CA PHE A 56 19.56 -5.77 2.71
C PHE A 56 20.34 -4.45 2.83
N LEU A 57 21.25 -4.19 1.88
CA LEU A 57 22.09 -2.99 1.89
C LEU A 57 21.35 -1.74 1.43
N ALA A 58 20.38 -1.91 0.54
CA ALA A 58 19.53 -0.83 0.04
C ALA A 58 18.35 -0.52 0.99
N TYR A 59 18.13 -1.36 2.00
CA TYR A 59 17.07 -1.14 2.98
C TYR A 59 17.32 0.15 3.75
N TYR A 60 16.37 1.06 3.64
CA TYR A 60 16.34 2.33 4.34
C TYR A 60 14.95 2.56 4.94
N ARG A 61 14.89 3.14 6.12
CA ARG A 61 13.65 3.60 6.76
C ARG A 61 13.70 5.12 6.89
N ILE A 62 12.63 5.76 6.47
CA ILE A 62 12.45 7.19 6.61
C ILE A 62 12.31 7.52 8.10
N GLU A 63 13.04 8.53 8.58
CA GLU A 63 13.06 8.92 9.98
C GLU A 63 11.68 9.36 10.48
N ASP A 64 11.40 9.04 11.75
CA ASP A 64 10.21 9.54 12.46
C ASP A 64 10.35 11.03 12.79
N GLN A 65 9.22 11.73 12.93
CA GLN A 65 9.13 13.15 13.28
C GLN A 65 9.92 14.07 12.33
N GLN A 66 10.04 13.67 11.08
CA GLN A 66 10.68 14.49 10.06
C GLN A 66 9.81 15.72 9.75
N VAL A 67 10.41 16.91 9.88
CA VAL A 67 9.76 18.16 9.49
C VAL A 67 9.58 18.17 7.96
N LEU A 68 8.35 18.42 7.52
CA LEU A 68 8.00 18.47 6.12
C LEU A 68 7.96 19.90 5.62
N THR A 69 8.34 20.10 4.36
CA THR A 69 8.24 21.40 3.70
C THR A 69 6.77 21.71 3.41
N VAL A 70 6.35 22.92 3.79
CA VAL A 70 5.08 23.48 3.35
C VAL A 70 5.34 24.34 2.13
N GLU A 71 4.80 23.95 1.00
CA GLU A 71 4.89 24.67 -0.26
C GLU A 71 3.65 25.54 -0.45
N GLY A 72 3.76 26.63 -1.24
CA GLY A 72 2.68 27.60 -1.45
C GLY A 72 2.66 28.71 -0.40
N SER A 73 1.98 29.79 -0.72
CA SER A 73 1.96 31.03 0.09
C SER A 73 0.52 31.40 0.47
N VAL A 74 -0.15 30.51 1.18
CA VAL A 74 -1.51 30.74 1.68
C VAL A 74 -1.45 31.44 3.02
N THR A 75 -2.25 32.50 3.20
CA THR A 75 -2.30 33.32 4.44
C THR A 75 -3.65 33.30 5.14
N GLU A 76 -4.68 32.77 4.49
CA GLU A 76 -6.00 32.66 5.09
C GLU A 76 -5.99 31.68 6.26
N THR A 77 -6.64 32.06 7.36
CA THR A 77 -6.76 31.26 8.58
C THR A 77 -8.19 30.80 8.79
N LEU A 78 -8.35 29.70 9.49
CA LEU A 78 -9.64 29.14 9.87
C LEU A 78 -10.31 29.93 11.01
N ARG A 79 -11.63 29.79 11.15
CA ARG A 79 -12.42 30.40 12.22
C ARG A 79 -13.25 29.37 12.96
N PRO A 80 -13.45 29.54 14.28
CA PRO A 80 -14.47 28.77 15.00
C PRO A 80 -15.86 28.96 14.36
N GLY A 81 -16.65 27.91 14.28
CA GLY A 81 -17.95 27.90 13.60
C GLY A 81 -17.88 27.80 12.07
N GLN A 82 -16.69 27.70 11.51
CA GLN A 82 -16.53 27.55 10.06
C GLN A 82 -16.79 26.10 9.64
N THR A 83 -17.63 25.97 8.61
CA THR A 83 -17.81 24.69 7.91
C THR A 83 -16.77 24.56 6.81
N CYS A 84 -16.13 23.41 6.75
CA CYS A 84 -15.09 23.04 5.79
C CYS A 84 -15.46 21.74 5.10
N ARG A 85 -14.88 21.51 3.92
CA ARG A 85 -14.99 20.25 3.18
C ARG A 85 -13.62 19.67 2.91
N ALA A 86 -13.43 18.39 3.26
CA ALA A 86 -12.23 17.61 2.93
C ALA A 86 -12.58 16.49 1.95
N ILE A 87 -11.64 16.14 1.07
CA ILE A 87 -11.69 14.94 0.24
C ILE A 87 -10.46 14.12 0.53
N SER A 88 -10.65 12.83 0.78
CA SER A 88 -9.58 11.83 0.79
C SER A 88 -9.70 10.96 -0.45
N TYR A 89 -8.57 10.70 -1.12
CA TYR A 89 -8.54 9.90 -2.32
C TYR A 89 -7.21 9.15 -2.45
N ASN A 90 -7.26 7.82 -2.37
CA ASN A 90 -6.18 6.96 -2.82
C ASN A 90 -6.24 6.91 -4.36
N ILE A 91 -5.23 7.51 -5.03
CA ILE A 91 -5.22 7.64 -6.49
C ILE A 91 -4.61 6.42 -7.20
N GLY A 92 -4.21 5.36 -6.46
CA GLY A 92 -3.70 4.13 -7.03
C GLY A 92 -2.51 4.37 -7.96
N PHE A 93 -1.52 5.20 -7.58
CA PHE A 93 -0.43 5.66 -8.44
C PHE A 93 -0.87 5.97 -9.90
N GLY A 94 -2.02 6.61 -10.05
CA GLY A 94 -2.59 7.02 -11.34
C GLY A 94 -2.88 5.90 -12.34
N ALA A 95 -2.86 4.64 -11.95
CA ALA A 95 -2.89 3.50 -12.86
C ALA A 95 -4.07 2.54 -12.69
N TYR A 96 -4.82 2.60 -11.60
CA TYR A 96 -5.90 1.65 -11.31
C TYR A 96 -7.24 2.01 -11.94
N GLU A 97 -7.23 2.48 -13.17
CA GLU A 97 -8.47 2.69 -13.94
C GLU A 97 -9.34 1.42 -13.96
N SER A 98 -10.59 1.52 -14.33
CA SER A 98 -11.55 0.41 -14.23
C SER A 98 -11.16 -0.88 -14.95
N ASP A 99 -10.31 -0.82 -15.98
CA ASP A 99 -9.81 -1.98 -16.72
C ASP A 99 -8.48 -2.53 -16.20
N TYR A 100 -7.93 -1.95 -15.11
CA TYR A 100 -6.68 -2.38 -14.51
C TYR A 100 -6.88 -3.48 -13.47
N SER A 101 -5.86 -4.36 -13.35
CA SER A 101 -5.78 -5.37 -12.28
C SER A 101 -4.34 -5.53 -11.82
N PHE A 102 -4.11 -5.61 -10.52
CA PHE A 102 -2.77 -5.60 -9.95
C PHE A 102 -2.28 -6.99 -9.55
N PHE A 103 -1.02 -7.29 -9.84
CA PHE A 103 -0.46 -8.64 -9.65
C PHE A 103 -0.42 -9.10 -8.19
N LEU A 104 -0.28 -8.18 -7.22
CA LEU A 104 -0.29 -8.54 -5.79
C LEU A 104 -1.70 -8.86 -5.29
N ASP A 105 -2.74 -8.35 -5.94
CA ASP A 105 -4.14 -8.62 -5.62
C ASP A 105 -4.70 -9.84 -6.37
N GLY A 106 -3.85 -10.50 -7.16
CA GLY A 106 -4.23 -11.66 -7.99
C GLY A 106 -4.45 -11.32 -9.46
N GLY A 107 -4.30 -10.05 -9.85
CA GLY A 107 -4.37 -9.58 -11.23
C GLY A 107 -3.09 -9.81 -12.04
N THR A 108 -2.88 -9.02 -13.06
CA THR A 108 -1.82 -9.28 -14.05
C THR A 108 -0.81 -8.15 -14.24
N GLN A 109 -1.17 -6.90 -13.95
CA GLN A 109 -0.32 -5.74 -14.21
C GLN A 109 0.60 -5.45 -13.03
N SER A 110 1.82 -4.99 -13.31
CA SER A 110 2.76 -4.48 -12.30
C SER A 110 3.18 -3.04 -12.55
N TRP A 111 2.84 -2.49 -13.71
CA TRP A 111 3.09 -1.10 -14.13
C TRP A 111 1.79 -0.48 -14.63
N ALA A 112 1.73 0.84 -14.67
CA ALA A 112 0.73 1.57 -15.45
C ALA A 112 0.73 1.10 -16.92
N TRP A 113 -0.41 1.19 -17.60
CA TRP A 113 -0.55 0.72 -18.98
C TRP A 113 0.46 1.37 -19.95
N SER A 114 0.65 2.68 -19.83
CA SER A 114 1.63 3.48 -20.54
C SER A 114 1.83 4.81 -19.81
N GLU A 115 2.94 5.50 -20.09
CA GLU A 115 3.16 6.84 -19.55
C GLU A 115 2.10 7.85 -20.04
N GLU A 116 1.67 7.73 -21.30
CA GLU A 116 0.65 8.60 -21.87
C GLU A 116 -0.69 8.45 -21.13
N ARG A 117 -1.16 7.20 -20.95
CA ARG A 117 -2.42 6.93 -20.26
C ARG A 117 -2.38 7.30 -18.78
N LEU A 118 -1.21 7.11 -18.13
CA LEU A 118 -0.97 7.59 -16.77
C LEU A 118 -1.20 9.11 -16.66
N ARG A 119 -0.63 9.88 -17.60
CA ARG A 119 -0.79 11.35 -17.62
C ARG A 119 -2.24 11.76 -17.84
N GLU A 120 -2.93 11.14 -18.79
CA GLU A 120 -4.34 11.38 -19.07
C GLU A 120 -5.20 11.10 -17.82
N ASN A 121 -4.99 9.97 -17.13
CA ASN A 121 -5.72 9.64 -15.92
C ASN A 121 -5.44 10.62 -14.76
N LEU A 122 -4.19 11.06 -14.60
CA LEU A 122 -3.85 12.08 -13.60
C LEU A 122 -4.50 13.44 -13.89
N ASP A 123 -4.61 13.83 -15.14
CA ASP A 123 -5.31 15.06 -15.55
C ASP A 123 -6.81 14.96 -15.24
N GLU A 124 -7.42 13.78 -15.45
CA GLU A 124 -8.83 13.54 -15.12
C GLU A 124 -9.06 13.51 -13.59
N ILE A 125 -8.16 12.87 -12.81
CA ILE A 125 -8.18 12.94 -11.34
C ILE A 125 -8.09 14.38 -10.86
N ALA A 126 -7.18 15.18 -11.42
CA ALA A 126 -7.03 16.57 -11.06
C ALA A 126 -8.30 17.39 -11.40
N ALA A 127 -8.91 17.17 -12.57
CA ALA A 127 -10.14 17.81 -12.99
C ALA A 127 -11.33 17.46 -12.08
N LEU A 128 -11.45 16.18 -11.69
CA LEU A 128 -12.45 15.71 -10.71
C LEU A 128 -12.30 16.46 -9.39
N LEU A 129 -11.09 16.51 -8.83
CA LEU A 129 -10.82 17.17 -7.56
C LEU A 129 -10.99 18.69 -7.62
N GLN A 130 -10.73 19.32 -8.77
CA GLN A 130 -11.02 20.74 -9.00
C GLN A 130 -12.53 21.02 -9.04
N ALA A 131 -13.31 20.16 -9.70
CA ALA A 131 -14.76 20.28 -9.78
C ALA A 131 -15.43 20.17 -8.40
N GLU A 132 -14.92 19.29 -7.53
CA GLU A 132 -15.39 19.12 -6.16
C GLU A 132 -15.09 20.31 -5.24
N ASN A 133 -14.09 21.11 -5.58
CA ASN A 133 -13.80 22.40 -4.94
C ASN A 133 -13.67 22.35 -3.41
N ALA A 134 -13.19 21.24 -2.84
CA ALA A 134 -13.01 21.05 -1.40
C ALA A 134 -11.94 21.98 -0.82
N ASP A 135 -11.97 22.23 0.48
CA ASP A 135 -10.98 23.04 1.19
C ASP A 135 -9.68 22.29 1.40
N PHE A 136 -9.78 20.98 1.64
CA PHE A 136 -8.66 20.08 1.88
C PHE A 136 -8.70 18.89 0.92
N LEU A 137 -7.52 18.51 0.40
CA LEU A 137 -7.36 17.28 -0.36
C LEU A 137 -6.29 16.43 0.33
N LEU A 138 -6.61 15.18 0.62
CA LEU A 138 -5.76 14.20 1.30
C LEU A 138 -5.55 13.04 0.35
N LEU A 139 -4.43 13.05 -0.40
CA LEU A 139 -4.20 12.10 -1.48
C LEU A 139 -3.18 11.04 -1.05
N GLN A 140 -3.44 9.78 -1.37
CA GLN A 140 -2.58 8.64 -1.09
C GLN A 140 -2.10 8.01 -2.40
N GLU A 141 -1.02 7.23 -2.31
CA GLU A 141 -0.37 6.54 -3.43
C GLU A 141 0.06 7.46 -4.57
N VAL A 142 0.76 8.54 -4.24
CA VAL A 142 1.30 9.48 -5.21
C VAL A 142 2.75 9.13 -5.48
N ASP A 143 3.06 8.56 -6.65
CA ASP A 143 4.43 8.25 -7.07
C ASP A 143 5.17 9.54 -7.47
N VAL A 144 6.43 9.66 -7.04
CA VAL A 144 7.31 10.77 -7.45
C VAL A 144 8.49 10.30 -8.29
N ASP A 145 8.87 9.02 -8.15
CA ASP A 145 9.89 8.37 -8.95
C ASP A 145 9.75 6.85 -8.78
N ALA A 146 9.00 6.21 -9.64
CA ALA A 146 8.80 4.77 -9.57
C ALA A 146 8.95 4.11 -10.94
N THR A 147 9.53 2.92 -10.95
CA THR A 147 9.66 2.13 -12.18
C THR A 147 8.29 1.81 -12.77
N ARG A 148 7.30 1.52 -11.91
CA ARG A 148 5.93 1.17 -12.28
C ARG A 148 5.16 2.30 -12.99
N THR A 149 5.59 3.54 -12.77
CA THR A 149 5.00 4.75 -13.36
C THR A 149 5.98 5.47 -14.29
N TYR A 150 6.90 4.72 -14.92
CA TYR A 150 7.86 5.25 -15.91
C TYR A 150 8.75 6.38 -15.37
N HIS A 151 8.99 6.42 -14.05
CA HIS A 151 9.72 7.51 -13.36
C HIS A 151 9.04 8.87 -13.49
N PHE A 152 7.72 8.89 -13.67
CA PHE A 152 6.92 10.09 -13.77
C PHE A 152 6.61 10.67 -12.38
N ASP A 153 6.78 11.99 -12.22
CA ASP A 153 6.43 12.70 -10.97
C ASP A 153 4.96 13.13 -11.00
N GLU A 154 4.08 12.27 -10.45
CA GLU A 154 2.64 12.53 -10.34
C GLU A 154 2.35 13.75 -9.45
N SER A 155 3.19 13.95 -8.41
CA SER A 155 3.03 15.06 -7.50
C SER A 155 3.21 16.42 -8.18
N ALA A 156 4.01 16.48 -9.24
CA ALA A 156 4.20 17.70 -10.00
C ALA A 156 2.94 18.11 -10.80
N VAL A 157 2.22 17.13 -11.37
CA VAL A 157 0.93 17.37 -12.04
C VAL A 157 -0.12 17.87 -11.05
N LEU A 158 -0.25 17.19 -9.92
CA LEU A 158 -1.23 17.55 -8.88
C LEU A 158 -0.93 18.94 -8.29
N ARG A 159 0.35 19.27 -8.03
CA ARG A 159 0.73 20.62 -7.58
C ARG A 159 0.41 21.69 -8.62
N ALA A 160 0.65 21.42 -9.89
CA ALA A 160 0.33 22.34 -10.99
C ALA A 160 -1.19 22.58 -11.12
N ALA A 161 -2.00 21.58 -10.79
CA ALA A 161 -3.47 21.70 -10.80
C ALA A 161 -4.03 22.56 -9.65
N PHE A 162 -3.28 22.69 -8.53
CA PHE A 162 -3.70 23.43 -7.33
C PHE A 162 -2.69 24.49 -6.88
N PRO A 163 -2.33 25.46 -7.74
CA PRO A 163 -1.24 26.41 -7.47
C PRO A 163 -1.56 27.44 -6.37
N ASP A 164 -2.83 27.62 -6.03
CA ASP A 164 -3.35 28.53 -5.02
C ASP A 164 -3.48 27.91 -3.62
N ARG A 165 -2.99 26.66 -3.44
CA ARG A 165 -3.09 25.95 -2.17
C ARG A 165 -1.74 25.75 -1.51
N ALA A 166 -1.73 25.70 -0.18
CA ALA A 166 -0.61 25.12 0.55
C ALA A 166 -0.54 23.62 0.25
N CYS A 167 0.66 23.09 0.04
CA CYS A 167 0.88 21.69 -0.27
C CYS A 167 1.96 21.10 0.63
N VAL A 168 1.75 19.89 1.12
CA VAL A 168 2.70 19.12 1.91
C VAL A 168 2.79 17.71 1.33
N TYR A 169 4.03 17.26 1.07
CA TYR A 169 4.31 15.89 0.65
C TYR A 169 4.96 15.10 1.78
N ALA A 170 4.41 13.93 2.08
CA ALA A 170 4.93 12.99 3.07
C ALA A 170 5.26 11.66 2.38
N GLN A 171 6.56 11.36 2.22
CA GLN A 171 6.99 10.09 1.64
C GLN A 171 6.66 8.93 2.58
N ASN A 172 5.99 7.91 2.07
CA ASN A 172 5.61 6.70 2.80
C ASN A 172 6.03 5.41 2.10
N TYR A 173 6.83 5.52 1.05
CA TYR A 173 7.41 4.39 0.35
C TYR A 173 8.76 4.74 -0.27
N ASP A 174 9.78 3.93 0.03
CA ASP A 174 11.09 3.96 -0.59
C ASP A 174 11.59 2.52 -0.71
N SER A 175 11.45 1.91 -1.88
CA SER A 175 11.78 0.51 -2.06
C SER A 175 13.08 0.30 -2.84
N PRO A 176 13.87 -0.76 -2.51
CA PRO A 176 14.87 -1.25 -3.42
C PRO A 176 14.22 -1.75 -4.72
N PHE A 177 15.04 -2.05 -5.74
CA PHE A 177 14.53 -2.62 -6.99
C PHE A 177 14.01 -4.05 -6.75
N LEU A 178 12.68 -4.24 -6.89
CA LEU A 178 11.99 -5.51 -6.73
C LEU A 178 11.91 -6.25 -8.06
N LEU A 179 12.54 -7.44 -8.13
CA LEU A 179 12.66 -8.25 -9.36
C LEU A 179 11.37 -8.99 -9.76
N TYR A 180 10.39 -9.08 -8.89
CA TYR A 180 9.14 -9.78 -9.19
C TYR A 180 8.05 -8.77 -9.60
N PRO A 181 7.22 -9.10 -10.60
CA PRO A 181 7.20 -10.27 -11.51
C PRO A 181 8.39 -10.29 -12.47
N PHE A 182 8.96 -11.47 -12.76
CA PHE A 182 10.20 -11.58 -13.57
C PHE A 182 10.07 -11.09 -15.00
N THR A 183 8.85 -11.08 -15.55
CA THR A 183 8.58 -10.62 -16.93
C THR A 183 8.44 -9.10 -17.02
N GLN A 184 7.99 -8.47 -15.93
CA GLN A 184 7.87 -7.02 -15.80
C GLN A 184 8.11 -6.65 -14.33
N PRO A 185 9.40 -6.54 -13.92
CA PRO A 185 9.74 -6.27 -12.53
C PRO A 185 9.05 -5.01 -12.01
N HIS A 186 8.48 -5.09 -10.80
CA HIS A 186 7.86 -3.94 -10.14
C HIS A 186 8.84 -2.76 -10.01
N GLY A 187 10.13 -3.09 -9.85
CA GLY A 187 11.21 -2.10 -9.81
C GLY A 187 11.33 -1.38 -8.49
N ALA A 188 11.99 -0.24 -8.51
CA ALA A 188 12.11 0.65 -7.36
C ALA A 188 10.97 1.67 -7.39
N SER A 189 10.50 2.07 -6.20
CA SER A 189 9.41 3.05 -6.07
C SER A 189 9.71 4.03 -4.96
N ARG A 190 9.50 5.32 -5.24
CA ARG A 190 9.38 6.38 -4.25
C ARG A 190 8.01 7.01 -4.40
N ALA A 191 7.19 6.88 -3.35
CA ALA A 191 5.82 7.33 -3.32
C ALA A 191 5.47 7.95 -1.96
N GLY A 192 4.36 8.67 -1.91
CA GLY A 192 3.92 9.31 -0.69
C GLY A 192 2.46 9.72 -0.71
N MET A 193 2.17 10.65 0.17
CA MET A 193 0.87 11.28 0.32
C MET A 193 1.00 12.78 0.11
N LEU A 194 0.00 13.40 -0.52
CA LEU A 194 -0.11 14.85 -0.67
C LEU A 194 -1.28 15.37 0.16
N THR A 195 -1.02 16.46 0.89
CA THR A 195 -2.05 17.22 1.58
C THR A 195 -2.10 18.61 0.98
N PHE A 196 -3.27 19.01 0.44
CA PHE A 196 -3.51 20.38 -0.02
C PHE A 196 -4.48 21.09 0.92
N SER A 197 -4.23 22.37 1.16
CA SER A 197 -5.07 23.22 1.99
C SER A 197 -5.30 24.60 1.37
N ARG A 198 -6.54 25.10 1.40
CA ARG A 198 -6.84 26.50 1.09
C ARG A 198 -6.46 27.46 2.20
N TYR A 199 -6.18 26.93 3.40
CA TYR A 199 -5.80 27.73 4.57
C TYR A 199 -4.30 27.56 4.85
N ALA A 200 -3.75 28.55 5.54
CA ALA A 200 -2.35 28.55 5.94
C ALA A 200 -1.99 27.32 6.75
N VAL A 201 -0.90 26.67 6.37
CA VAL A 201 -0.27 25.61 7.16
C VAL A 201 0.95 26.18 7.84
N SER A 202 0.94 26.28 9.17
CA SER A 202 2.01 26.87 9.97
C SER A 202 3.22 25.95 10.12
N SER A 203 2.98 24.65 10.16
CA SER A 203 4.02 23.62 10.22
C SER A 203 3.48 22.27 9.77
N SER A 204 4.38 21.39 9.35
CA SER A 204 4.03 20.03 9.02
C SER A 204 5.11 19.03 9.44
N LEU A 205 4.68 17.81 9.77
CA LEU A 205 5.51 16.75 10.31
C LEU A 205 5.10 15.41 9.67
N ARG A 206 6.09 14.55 9.39
CA ARG A 206 5.89 13.14 9.08
C ARG A 206 5.99 12.32 10.37
N ARG A 207 5.01 11.49 10.62
CA ARG A 207 4.98 10.58 11.77
C ARG A 207 5.05 9.14 11.27
N SER A 208 6.15 8.44 11.56
CA SER A 208 6.32 7.04 11.18
C SER A 208 5.36 6.14 11.93
N LEU A 209 4.81 5.17 11.23
CA LEU A 209 3.95 4.14 11.78
C LEU A 209 4.73 2.84 12.03
N PRO A 210 4.33 2.01 13.01
CA PRO A 210 4.84 0.66 13.15
C PRO A 210 4.67 -0.14 11.86
N ILE A 211 5.64 -1.01 11.56
CA ILE A 211 5.55 -1.97 10.45
C ILE A 211 5.86 -3.38 10.94
N GLU A 212 5.49 -4.39 10.15
CA GLU A 212 5.83 -5.77 10.45
C GLU A 212 7.35 -5.97 10.56
N GLY A 213 7.74 -6.87 11.47
CA GLY A 213 9.14 -7.27 11.67
C GLY A 213 9.57 -8.38 10.69
N GLY A 214 10.82 -8.85 10.87
CA GLY A 214 11.37 -9.97 10.11
C GLY A 214 11.71 -9.63 8.66
N PHE A 215 11.60 -10.62 7.75
CA PHE A 215 11.93 -10.43 6.33
C PHE A 215 10.90 -9.59 5.58
N ARG A 216 9.67 -9.53 6.03
CA ARG A 216 8.60 -8.75 5.39
C ARG A 216 8.93 -7.27 5.35
N LYS A 217 9.63 -6.74 6.36
CA LYS A 217 10.03 -5.33 6.41
C LYS A 217 10.78 -4.82 5.18
N PHE A 218 11.47 -5.71 4.43
CA PHE A 218 12.19 -5.33 3.21
C PHE A 218 11.30 -5.12 1.99
N LEU A 219 10.04 -5.55 2.09
CA LEU A 219 9.03 -5.43 1.06
C LEU A 219 7.86 -4.54 1.51
N ASP A 220 7.87 -4.11 2.79
CA ASP A 220 6.81 -3.29 3.36
C ASP A 220 7.06 -1.82 3.08
N LEU A 221 5.97 -1.06 3.06
CA LEU A 221 5.98 0.38 2.88
C LEU A 221 6.47 1.08 4.15
N ASP A 222 7.09 2.26 3.99
CA ASP A 222 7.46 3.14 5.11
C ASP A 222 6.24 3.90 5.64
N ARG A 223 5.20 3.16 6.06
CA ARG A 223 3.92 3.71 6.49
C ARG A 223 4.08 4.87 7.46
N CYS A 224 3.33 5.91 7.20
CA CYS A 224 3.30 7.11 8.04
C CYS A 224 1.94 7.81 7.94
N TYR A 225 1.74 8.83 8.74
CA TYR A 225 0.79 9.91 8.48
C TYR A 225 1.51 11.25 8.47
N SER A 226 0.97 12.19 7.71
CA SER A 226 1.38 13.59 7.81
C SER A 226 0.54 14.31 8.85
N VAL A 227 1.14 15.28 9.52
CA VAL A 227 0.48 16.16 10.50
C VAL A 227 0.64 17.59 10.00
N CYS A 228 -0.44 18.22 9.58
CA CYS A 228 -0.46 19.62 9.17
C CYS A 228 -1.16 20.47 10.24
N ARG A 229 -0.50 21.53 10.73
CA ARG A 229 -1.06 22.45 11.71
C ARG A 229 -1.56 23.71 11.02
N LEU A 230 -2.85 23.99 11.18
CA LEU A 230 -3.52 25.12 10.56
C LEU A 230 -4.03 26.06 11.65
N PRO A 231 -3.59 27.33 11.68
CA PRO A 231 -4.08 28.29 12.65
C PRO A 231 -5.58 28.51 12.57
N VAL A 232 -6.24 28.52 13.73
CA VAL A 232 -7.65 28.90 13.89
C VAL A 232 -7.71 30.19 14.72
N GLU A 233 -8.55 31.14 14.34
CA GLU A 233 -8.74 32.38 15.10
C GLU A 233 -9.06 32.06 16.56
N GLY A 234 -8.47 32.81 17.50
CA GLY A 234 -8.60 32.55 18.93
C GLY A 234 -7.47 31.69 19.52
N GLY A 235 -6.44 31.33 18.72
CA GLY A 235 -5.21 30.70 19.20
C GLY A 235 -5.27 29.18 19.32
N LYS A 236 -6.29 28.55 18.73
CA LYS A 236 -6.37 27.09 18.54
C LYS A 236 -5.83 26.73 17.15
N GLU A 237 -5.68 25.44 16.90
CA GLU A 237 -5.29 24.90 15.60
C GLU A 237 -6.27 23.82 15.15
N LEU A 238 -6.47 23.71 13.85
CA LEU A 238 -6.91 22.47 13.22
C LEU A 238 -5.65 21.64 12.93
N VAL A 239 -5.56 20.46 13.53
CA VAL A 239 -4.52 19.50 13.22
C VAL A 239 -5.10 18.50 12.25
N LEU A 240 -4.64 18.58 11.00
CA LEU A 240 -5.12 17.77 9.88
C LEU A 240 -4.11 16.66 9.61
N TYR A 241 -4.60 15.43 9.59
CA TYR A 241 -3.78 14.23 9.38
C TYR A 241 -4.17 13.57 8.06
N THR A 242 -3.17 13.28 7.21
CA THR A 242 -3.36 12.42 6.03
C THR A 242 -2.70 11.08 6.31
N LEU A 243 -3.44 10.00 6.20
CA LEU A 243 -2.98 8.65 6.57
C LEU A 243 -3.12 7.66 5.41
N HIS A 244 -2.29 6.60 5.46
CA HIS A 244 -2.46 5.40 4.67
C HIS A 244 -1.89 4.23 5.49
N LEU A 245 -2.78 3.41 6.08
CA LEU A 245 -2.41 2.30 6.95
C LEU A 245 -2.00 1.05 6.15
N SER A 246 -1.40 0.08 6.83
CA SER A 246 -0.96 -1.17 6.20
C SER A 246 -2.12 -2.06 5.81
N ALA A 247 -2.09 -2.56 4.56
CA ALA A 247 -3.08 -3.50 4.01
C ALA A 247 -2.79 -4.95 4.41
N TYR A 248 -1.56 -5.41 4.19
CA TYR A 248 -1.19 -6.84 4.14
C TYR A 248 -0.53 -7.32 5.43
N SER A 249 -1.14 -7.12 6.59
CA SER A 249 -0.70 -7.80 7.80
C SER A 249 -1.34 -9.20 7.91
N ALA A 250 -0.58 -10.19 8.39
CA ALA A 250 -1.03 -11.59 8.44
C ALA A 250 -2.31 -11.79 9.28
N ASP A 251 -2.54 -10.93 10.28
CA ASP A 251 -3.66 -10.98 11.23
C ASP A 251 -4.36 -9.62 11.41
N GLY A 252 -4.02 -8.62 10.62
CA GLY A 252 -4.58 -7.27 10.73
C GLY A 252 -4.12 -6.48 11.97
N SER A 253 -3.21 -7.02 12.78
CA SER A 253 -2.80 -6.39 14.05
C SER A 253 -1.99 -5.12 13.84
N ILE A 254 -1.12 -5.08 12.82
CA ILE A 254 -0.23 -3.94 12.60
C ILE A 254 -1.00 -2.64 12.29
N SER A 255 -2.05 -2.72 11.48
CA SER A 255 -2.88 -1.55 11.16
C SER A 255 -3.69 -1.07 12.39
N VAL A 256 -4.03 -1.98 13.31
CA VAL A 256 -4.62 -1.60 14.61
C VAL A 256 -3.60 -0.85 15.49
N GLU A 257 -2.36 -1.32 15.56
CA GLU A 257 -1.29 -0.62 16.29
C GLU A 257 -0.99 0.76 15.67
N GLN A 258 -1.02 0.84 14.35
CA GLN A 258 -0.89 2.11 13.62
C GLN A 258 -2.01 3.09 13.97
N LEU A 259 -3.25 2.60 13.98
CA LEU A 259 -4.42 3.40 14.34
C LEU A 259 -4.38 3.87 15.80
N LYS A 260 -3.97 3.01 16.73
CA LYS A 260 -3.80 3.39 18.15
C LYS A 260 -2.81 4.55 18.33
N LEU A 261 -1.70 4.54 17.58
CA LEU A 261 -0.72 5.62 17.61
C LEU A 261 -1.34 6.95 17.11
N LEU A 262 -2.06 6.90 16.00
CA LEU A 262 -2.78 8.07 15.47
C LEU A 262 -3.82 8.60 16.48
N LEU A 263 -4.64 7.71 17.04
CA LEU A 263 -5.66 8.09 18.03
C LEU A 263 -5.04 8.76 19.27
N ALA A 264 -3.90 8.26 19.75
CA ALA A 264 -3.18 8.88 20.86
C ALA A 264 -2.69 10.30 20.53
N ASP A 265 -2.15 10.51 19.32
CA ASP A 265 -1.71 11.83 18.88
C ASP A 265 -2.91 12.78 18.68
N MET A 266 -4.03 12.31 18.10
CA MET A 266 -5.26 13.09 17.93
C MET A 266 -5.89 13.45 19.29
N GLN A 267 -5.94 12.51 20.24
CA GLN A 267 -6.45 12.73 21.60
C GLN A 267 -5.62 13.80 22.30
N ALA A 268 -4.29 13.70 22.22
CA ALA A 268 -3.39 14.69 22.85
C ALA A 268 -3.61 16.12 22.31
N GLU A 269 -3.95 16.27 21.04
CA GLU A 269 -4.31 17.57 20.46
C GLU A 269 -5.71 18.02 20.90
N TYR A 270 -6.68 17.12 20.96
CA TYR A 270 -8.03 17.41 21.44
C TYR A 270 -8.01 17.86 22.92
N GLU A 271 -7.22 17.22 23.77
CA GLU A 271 -7.05 17.60 25.20
C GLU A 271 -6.45 19.01 25.38
N LYS A 272 -5.65 19.51 24.41
CA LYS A 272 -5.19 20.90 24.34
C LYS A 272 -6.28 21.86 23.86
N GLY A 273 -7.43 21.33 23.44
CA GLY A 273 -8.55 22.06 22.88
C GLY A 273 -8.36 22.42 21.39
N ASN A 274 -7.39 21.81 20.71
CA ASN A 274 -7.27 21.88 19.26
C ASN A 274 -8.32 20.99 18.60
N TYR A 275 -8.61 21.27 17.33
CA TYR A 275 -9.46 20.42 16.50
C TYR A 275 -8.59 19.38 15.83
N SER A 276 -9.01 18.12 15.79
CA SER A 276 -8.30 17.04 15.11
C SER A 276 -9.19 16.42 14.04
N VAL A 277 -8.71 16.39 12.80
CA VAL A 277 -9.37 15.70 11.67
C VAL A 277 -8.32 14.86 10.95
N ALA A 278 -8.59 13.57 10.79
CA ALA A 278 -7.76 12.67 10.02
C ALA A 278 -8.56 12.08 8.87
N GLY A 279 -7.95 11.90 7.71
CA GLY A 279 -8.57 11.25 6.57
C GLY A 279 -7.56 10.45 5.76
N GLY A 280 -8.02 9.38 5.13
CA GLY A 280 -7.17 8.51 4.33
C GLY A 280 -7.74 7.12 4.12
N ASP A 281 -6.87 6.27 3.61
CA ASP A 281 -7.08 4.84 3.46
C ASP A 281 -6.64 4.11 4.74
N PHE A 282 -7.62 3.55 5.46
CA PHE A 282 -7.39 2.81 6.70
C PHE A 282 -7.00 1.36 6.46
N ASN A 283 -7.22 0.84 5.25
CA ASN A 283 -7.08 -0.58 4.94
C ASN A 283 -7.83 -1.47 5.95
N LYS A 284 -8.96 -0.99 6.44
CA LYS A 284 -9.88 -1.65 7.37
C LYS A 284 -11.30 -1.51 6.86
N ASP A 285 -12.12 -2.52 7.07
CA ASP A 285 -13.56 -2.40 6.81
C ASP A 285 -14.19 -1.45 7.84
N LEU A 286 -14.40 -0.20 7.43
CA LEU A 286 -14.93 0.85 8.29
C LEU A 286 -16.41 0.70 8.61
N LEU A 287 -17.16 -0.11 7.84
CA LEU A 287 -18.56 -0.42 8.08
C LEU A 287 -18.73 -1.68 8.94
N GLY A 288 -17.62 -2.38 9.24
CA GLY A 288 -17.59 -3.62 10.01
C GLY A 288 -18.15 -4.84 9.26
N ASN A 289 -18.97 -4.62 8.24
CA ASN A 289 -19.52 -5.65 7.37
C ASN A 289 -19.95 -5.06 6.03
N SER A 290 -18.98 -4.58 5.25
CA SER A 290 -19.20 -3.98 3.94
C SER A 290 -19.95 -4.90 2.97
N ALA A 291 -19.73 -6.22 3.06
CA ALA A 291 -20.41 -7.20 2.19
C ALA A 291 -21.95 -7.16 2.33
N GLN A 292 -22.49 -6.84 3.50
CA GLN A 292 -23.94 -6.71 3.70
C GLN A 292 -24.51 -5.48 3.00
N TRP A 293 -23.74 -4.38 2.96
CA TRP A 293 -24.16 -3.14 2.36
C TRP A 293 -24.15 -3.18 0.84
N PHE A 294 -23.15 -3.83 0.26
CA PHE A 294 -22.92 -3.80 -1.19
C PHE A 294 -23.40 -5.06 -1.92
N GLY A 295 -24.01 -6.04 -1.19
CA GLY A 295 -24.45 -7.28 -1.81
C GLY A 295 -23.31 -8.12 -2.40
N ALA A 296 -22.08 -7.83 -2.02
CA ALA A 296 -20.92 -8.60 -2.43
C ALA A 296 -21.01 -10.02 -1.86
N ALA A 297 -20.54 -11.01 -2.63
CA ALA A 297 -20.50 -12.37 -2.17
C ALA A 297 -19.75 -12.45 -0.84
N ASP A 298 -20.36 -13.12 0.14
CA ASP A 298 -19.75 -13.38 1.44
C ASP A 298 -18.39 -14.04 1.22
N ARG A 299 -17.31 -13.28 1.37
CA ARG A 299 -15.95 -13.79 1.31
C ARG A 299 -15.55 -14.07 2.75
N GLU A 300 -15.32 -15.34 3.04
CA GLU A 300 -14.83 -15.83 4.32
C GLU A 300 -13.52 -15.14 4.76
N TYR A 301 -12.82 -14.54 3.82
CA TYR A 301 -11.56 -13.85 4.05
C TYR A 301 -11.43 -12.57 3.21
N THR A 302 -11.15 -11.47 3.89
CA THR A 302 -10.78 -10.20 3.28
C THR A 302 -9.45 -9.72 3.87
N TRP A 303 -8.65 -9.01 3.07
CA TRP A 303 -7.46 -8.32 3.55
C TRP A 303 -7.81 -7.19 4.53
N ALA A 304 -8.97 -6.53 4.37
CA ALA A 304 -9.45 -5.47 5.25
C ALA A 304 -10.34 -6.06 6.37
N GLN A 305 -9.77 -6.25 7.54
CA GLN A 305 -10.51 -6.68 8.72
C GLN A 305 -11.32 -5.53 9.32
N PRO A 306 -12.46 -5.77 9.98
CA PRO A 306 -13.18 -4.75 10.74
C PRO A 306 -12.29 -4.08 11.80
N LEU A 307 -12.65 -2.87 12.18
CA LEU A 307 -12.04 -2.19 13.33
C LEU A 307 -12.47 -2.90 14.64
N PRO A 308 -11.59 -2.97 15.66
CA PRO A 308 -12.01 -3.39 17.00
C PRO A 308 -13.10 -2.48 17.54
N GLU A 309 -14.15 -3.04 18.13
CA GLU A 309 -15.34 -2.29 18.60
C GLU A 309 -14.98 -1.23 19.65
N ASP A 310 -13.98 -1.49 20.48
CA ASP A 310 -13.56 -0.64 21.62
C ASP A 310 -12.43 0.33 21.29
N ILE A 311 -11.97 0.40 20.03
CA ILE A 311 -10.75 1.15 19.67
C ILE A 311 -10.85 2.67 19.92
N PHE A 312 -12.06 3.20 19.91
CA PHE A 312 -12.34 4.63 20.13
C PHE A 312 -12.69 4.98 21.57
N ASP A 313 -12.85 3.98 22.45
CA ASP A 313 -13.31 4.18 23.82
C ASP A 313 -12.37 5.10 24.61
N GLY A 314 -12.94 6.16 25.19
CA GLY A 314 -12.21 7.12 26.03
C GLY A 314 -11.27 8.07 25.26
N THR A 315 -11.17 7.98 23.95
CA THR A 315 -10.27 8.84 23.15
C THR A 315 -10.84 10.24 22.87
N GLY A 316 -12.15 10.39 22.90
CA GLY A 316 -12.84 11.61 22.43
C GLY A 316 -12.74 11.81 20.92
N ILE A 317 -12.34 10.76 20.18
CA ILE A 317 -12.28 10.72 18.71
C ILE A 317 -13.38 9.79 18.22
N SER A 318 -14.01 10.12 17.10
CA SER A 318 -15.03 9.31 16.46
C SER A 318 -14.72 9.05 14.98
N LEU A 319 -15.21 7.92 14.49
CA LEU A 319 -15.16 7.56 13.08
C LEU A 319 -16.31 8.22 12.32
N ALA A 320 -16.01 8.85 11.19
CA ALA A 320 -16.94 9.30 10.18
C ALA A 320 -16.73 8.42 8.93
N ALA A 321 -17.32 7.22 8.94
CA ALA A 321 -17.35 6.34 7.79
C ALA A 321 -18.39 6.84 6.79
N PRO A 322 -18.05 6.93 5.49
CA PRO A 322 -19.01 7.38 4.48
C PRO A 322 -20.00 6.24 4.15
N LEU A 323 -21.28 6.45 4.46
CA LEU A 323 -22.34 5.49 4.14
C LEU A 323 -23.66 6.21 3.91
N ASP A 324 -24.20 6.12 2.70
CA ASP A 324 -25.62 6.37 2.44
C ASP A 324 -26.37 5.03 2.49
N GLU A 325 -27.14 4.81 3.55
CA GLU A 325 -27.91 3.56 3.73
C GLU A 325 -28.94 3.30 2.62
N LYS A 326 -29.37 4.34 1.88
CA LYS A 326 -30.37 4.21 0.82
C LYS A 326 -29.73 3.86 -0.52
N ASN A 327 -28.53 4.40 -0.77
CA ASN A 327 -27.80 4.21 -1.99
C ASN A 327 -26.30 3.98 -1.65
N PRO A 328 -25.97 2.84 -1.07
CA PRO A 328 -24.60 2.58 -0.62
C PRO A 328 -23.63 2.52 -1.79
N VAL A 329 -22.58 3.34 -1.73
CA VAL A 329 -21.47 3.36 -2.69
C VAL A 329 -20.20 2.90 -1.97
N PRO A 330 -19.49 1.90 -2.47
CA PRO A 330 -18.25 1.46 -1.87
C PRO A 330 -17.09 2.42 -2.15
N SER A 331 -16.15 2.53 -1.20
CA SER A 331 -14.96 3.35 -1.42
C SER A 331 -13.84 2.62 -2.14
N CYS A 332 -13.81 1.29 -2.12
CA CYS A 332 -12.74 0.50 -2.70
C CYS A 332 -13.26 -0.78 -3.36
N ARG A 333 -12.62 -1.18 -4.46
CA ARG A 333 -12.79 -2.49 -5.11
C ARG A 333 -11.55 -3.35 -4.94
N ASN A 334 -11.71 -4.66 -4.99
CA ASN A 334 -10.55 -5.54 -5.14
C ASN A 334 -9.98 -5.42 -6.57
N ALA A 335 -8.65 -5.29 -6.69
CA ALA A 335 -7.99 -5.10 -7.98
C ALA A 335 -7.47 -6.42 -8.60
N ASP A 336 -8.13 -7.55 -8.31
CA ASP A 336 -7.80 -8.88 -8.85
C ASP A 336 -8.19 -9.05 -10.32
N ALA A 337 -9.11 -8.22 -10.81
CA ALA A 337 -9.60 -8.20 -12.19
C ALA A 337 -10.01 -6.76 -12.59
N PRO A 338 -10.21 -6.46 -13.88
CA PRO A 338 -10.97 -5.28 -14.29
C PRO A 338 -12.30 -5.17 -13.56
N TYR A 339 -12.72 -3.94 -13.26
CA TYR A 339 -13.97 -3.72 -12.51
C TYR A 339 -15.18 -4.27 -13.25
N HIS A 340 -16.02 -4.99 -12.52
CA HIS A 340 -17.27 -5.54 -13.03
C HIS A 340 -18.33 -5.62 -11.92
N GLU A 341 -19.59 -5.62 -12.30
CA GLU A 341 -20.70 -5.82 -11.36
C GLU A 341 -20.56 -7.14 -10.60
N GLY A 342 -20.77 -7.09 -9.28
CA GLY A 342 -20.63 -8.24 -8.38
C GLY A 342 -19.18 -8.54 -7.95
N GLN A 343 -18.21 -7.70 -8.31
CA GLN A 343 -16.87 -7.77 -7.76
C GLN A 343 -16.89 -7.47 -6.25
N TYR A 344 -15.91 -8.00 -5.51
CA TYR A 344 -15.77 -7.68 -4.10
C TYR A 344 -15.43 -6.20 -3.91
N VAL A 345 -16.26 -5.51 -3.15
CA VAL A 345 -16.14 -4.09 -2.84
C VAL A 345 -16.39 -3.84 -1.36
N LEU A 346 -15.80 -2.77 -0.81
CA LEU A 346 -15.87 -2.45 0.60
C LEU A 346 -15.63 -0.95 0.83
N THR A 347 -15.75 -0.50 2.09
CA THR A 347 -15.42 0.87 2.49
C THR A 347 -14.21 0.85 3.41
N VAL A 348 -13.07 1.33 2.91
CA VAL A 348 -11.80 1.41 3.66
C VAL A 348 -11.30 2.84 3.84
N ASP A 349 -11.86 3.78 3.08
CA ASP A 349 -11.55 5.20 3.14
C ASP A 349 -12.57 5.92 4.01
N GLY A 350 -12.09 6.87 4.82
CA GLY A 350 -12.96 7.61 5.74
C GLY A 350 -12.20 8.64 6.56
N PHE A 351 -12.84 9.09 7.63
CA PHE A 351 -12.30 10.15 8.47
C PHE A 351 -12.44 9.84 9.96
N LEU A 352 -11.55 10.45 10.75
CA LEU A 352 -11.66 10.54 12.21
C LEU A 352 -11.75 11.99 12.61
N VAL A 353 -12.58 12.30 13.60
CA VAL A 353 -12.79 13.66 14.09
C VAL A 353 -12.79 13.71 15.62
N SER A 354 -12.25 14.78 16.20
CA SER A 354 -12.34 15.04 17.63
C SER A 354 -13.71 15.58 18.04
N GLY A 355 -14.11 15.40 19.30
CA GLY A 355 -15.42 15.74 19.84
C GLY A 355 -15.82 17.23 19.74
N ASN A 356 -14.87 18.13 19.41
CA ASN A 356 -15.12 19.54 19.12
C ASN A 356 -15.25 19.85 17.63
N VAL A 357 -15.39 18.82 16.78
CA VAL A 357 -15.70 18.91 15.37
C VAL A 357 -17.05 18.24 15.12
N THR A 358 -17.98 18.95 14.49
CA THR A 358 -19.27 18.38 14.08
C THR A 358 -19.16 17.87 12.66
N VAL A 359 -19.50 16.60 12.46
CA VAL A 359 -19.66 16.01 11.12
C VAL A 359 -21.05 16.37 10.60
N GLU A 360 -21.10 17.06 9.48
CA GLU A 360 -22.35 17.39 8.78
C GLU A 360 -22.72 16.29 7.78
N GLU A 361 -21.71 15.78 7.06
CA GLU A 361 -21.88 14.75 6.05
C GLU A 361 -20.56 14.00 5.81
N ALA A 362 -20.65 12.70 5.61
CA ALA A 362 -19.56 11.87 5.07
C ALA A 362 -20.13 11.02 3.91
N ALA A 363 -19.54 11.13 2.72
CA ALA A 363 -20.06 10.49 1.52
C ALA A 363 -18.94 9.94 0.63
N VAL A 364 -19.24 8.89 -0.14
CA VAL A 364 -18.43 8.41 -1.24
C VAL A 364 -18.85 9.14 -2.51
N LEU A 365 -17.89 9.64 -3.28
CA LEU A 365 -18.11 10.25 -4.59
C LEU A 365 -17.99 9.13 -5.63
N ASP A 366 -19.13 8.65 -6.13
CA ASP A 366 -19.16 7.54 -7.07
C ASP A 366 -18.58 7.94 -8.44
N THR A 367 -17.40 7.43 -8.74
CA THR A 367 -16.75 7.56 -10.05
C THR A 367 -16.90 6.29 -10.89
N GLY A 368 -17.53 5.24 -10.37
CA GLY A 368 -17.54 3.92 -10.97
C GLY A 368 -16.15 3.31 -11.08
N PHE A 369 -15.22 3.71 -10.19
CA PHE A 369 -13.81 3.31 -10.22
C PHE A 369 -13.11 3.63 -11.54
N ALA A 370 -13.47 4.77 -12.15
CA ALA A 370 -12.95 5.14 -13.46
C ALA A 370 -11.45 5.41 -13.45
N HIS A 371 -10.93 5.98 -12.34
CA HIS A 371 -9.57 6.55 -12.27
C HIS A 371 -8.67 5.84 -11.25
N SER A 372 -9.22 5.08 -10.32
CA SER A 372 -8.53 4.34 -9.27
C SER A 372 -9.38 3.14 -8.85
N ASP A 373 -8.80 2.18 -8.15
CA ASP A 373 -9.52 1.13 -7.43
C ASP A 373 -10.21 1.65 -6.15
N HIS A 374 -10.02 2.94 -5.87
CA HIS A 374 -10.79 3.67 -4.87
C HIS A 374 -11.71 4.71 -5.50
N ASN A 375 -12.83 4.98 -4.86
CA ASN A 375 -13.64 6.17 -5.06
C ASN A 375 -13.24 7.25 -4.04
N PRO A 376 -13.20 8.55 -4.40
CA PRO A 376 -12.95 9.60 -3.43
C PRO A 376 -13.99 9.61 -2.35
N VAL A 377 -13.61 9.94 -1.11
CA VAL A 377 -14.53 10.13 0.00
C VAL A 377 -14.48 11.56 0.48
N SER A 378 -15.63 12.15 0.81
CA SER A 378 -15.76 13.53 1.27
C SER A 378 -16.27 13.60 2.70
N LEU A 379 -15.79 14.61 3.42
CA LEU A 379 -16.28 14.98 4.74
C LEU A 379 -16.64 16.49 4.74
N THR A 380 -17.87 16.81 5.08
CA THR A 380 -18.26 18.17 5.44
C THR A 380 -18.33 18.27 6.96
N PHE A 381 -17.60 19.20 7.55
CA PHE A 381 -17.47 19.32 8.99
C PHE A 381 -17.40 20.78 9.46
N THR A 382 -17.80 21.02 10.69
CA THR A 382 -17.77 22.35 11.32
C THR A 382 -16.86 22.33 12.55
N LEU A 383 -15.96 23.32 12.66
CA LEU A 383 -15.15 23.58 13.85
C LEU A 383 -16.03 24.23 14.91
N ASN A 384 -16.38 23.54 15.99
CA ASN A 384 -17.31 24.04 16.99
C ASN A 384 -16.77 25.32 17.65
N ALA A 385 -17.61 26.35 17.72
CA ALA A 385 -17.30 27.51 18.55
C ALA A 385 -17.31 27.07 20.01
N GLY A 386 -16.20 27.29 20.73
CA GLY A 386 -16.05 26.93 22.14
C GLY A 386 -16.90 27.78 23.07
#